data_ee68c24790377e81c9ed4cc27257716c
#
_entry.id   ee68c24790377e81c9ed4cc27257716c
#
_cell.length_a   1.000
_cell.length_b   1.000
_cell.length_c   1.000
_cell.angle_alpha   90.00
_cell.angle_beta   90.00
_cell.angle_gamma   90.00
#
_symmetry.space_group_name_H-M   'P 1'
#
loop_
_entity.id
_entity.type
_entity.pdbx_description
1 polymer ?
#
loop_
_entity_poly.entity_id
_entity_poly.type
_entity_poly.pdbx_seq_one_letter_code
_entity_poly.pdbx_strand_id
1 'polypeptide(L)'
;YDATTDEELQTIKQYLYDHCNGSKTGGILTFSTRSSDWAINDYYKGPSLTGYKSILTKLATTGAHALTIVGYDDTVESTDDDGNTQHGAFIVVNTWGSWWADNGRFYLPYHFFTNRSNVSEISLSSTMQGCDVYVHEPKIMFKIRVNYSSRNDLRLTYGAAPNPYALSTPNNYNSIIVANQGGDHAMTGSYGDEATKGIMEFGIDYTDHMTSENAQYGRYFLNIVRSQRGKAGEGTIDYLSVYDYRGSKPVEYVCRNIKGKTLQLGSNNFSFSTLHPGHFSASNCSALDERGNVSGKTYVVRTANGHIAKLKFSGSSDNI
;
A
#
# COMPACT_ATOMS: atom_id res chain seq x y z
N TYR A 1 8.31 -8.41 -19.30
CA TYR A 1 9.22 -9.43 -19.86
C TYR A 1 8.40 -10.66 -20.26
N ASP A 2 8.79 -11.32 -21.33
CA ASP A 2 8.19 -12.58 -21.80
C ASP A 2 9.30 -13.64 -21.84
N ALA A 3 9.02 -14.89 -21.56
CA ALA A 3 10.01 -15.97 -21.40
C ALA A 3 9.89 -17.05 -22.48
N THR A 4 9.36 -16.73 -23.65
CA THR A 4 8.98 -17.75 -24.64
C THR A 4 10.05 -18.05 -25.70
N THR A 5 11.09 -17.23 -25.77
CA THR A 5 12.21 -17.39 -26.70
C THR A 5 13.53 -17.33 -25.94
N ASP A 6 14.61 -17.85 -26.54
CA ASP A 6 15.94 -17.81 -25.97
C ASP A 6 16.45 -16.37 -25.78
N GLU A 7 16.10 -15.44 -26.69
CA GLU A 7 16.45 -14.03 -26.59
C GLU A 7 15.78 -13.36 -25.38
N GLU A 8 14.51 -13.66 -25.19
CA GLU A 8 13.75 -13.17 -24.03
C GLU A 8 14.26 -13.76 -22.72
N LEU A 9 14.62 -15.05 -22.70
CA LEU A 9 15.27 -15.67 -21.54
C LEU A 9 16.60 -14.98 -21.20
N GLN A 10 17.43 -14.63 -22.19
CA GLN A 10 18.66 -13.89 -21.93
C GLN A 10 18.37 -12.51 -21.35
N THR A 11 17.37 -11.81 -21.85
CA THR A 11 16.95 -10.51 -21.31
C THR A 11 16.48 -10.62 -19.85
N ILE A 12 15.71 -11.65 -19.53
CA ILE A 12 15.28 -11.94 -18.16
C ILE A 12 16.48 -12.24 -17.25
N LYS A 13 17.41 -13.07 -17.70
CA LYS A 13 18.64 -13.40 -16.96
C LYS A 13 19.49 -12.14 -16.72
N GLN A 14 19.61 -11.26 -17.72
CA GLN A 14 20.32 -10.01 -17.57
C GLN A 14 19.64 -9.08 -16.56
N TYR A 15 18.29 -9.01 -16.58
CA TYR A 15 17.55 -8.25 -15.57
C TYR A 15 17.75 -8.80 -14.16
N LEU A 16 17.70 -10.12 -13.99
CA LEU A 16 17.96 -10.78 -12.71
C LEU A 16 19.41 -10.57 -12.23
N TYR A 17 20.35 -10.38 -13.15
CA TYR A 17 21.76 -10.17 -12.83
C TYR A 17 22.09 -8.70 -12.48
N ASP A 18 21.65 -7.74 -13.29
CA ASP A 18 22.07 -6.36 -13.18
C ASP A 18 21.01 -5.32 -13.61
N HIS A 19 19.72 -5.66 -13.60
CA HIS A 19 18.61 -4.82 -14.08
C HIS A 19 18.71 -4.37 -15.54
N CYS A 20 19.46 -5.07 -16.38
CA CYS A 20 19.76 -4.69 -17.77
C CYS A 20 20.47 -3.32 -17.89
N ASN A 21 21.09 -2.83 -16.85
CA ASN A 21 21.72 -1.49 -16.83
C ASN A 21 23.11 -1.47 -16.17
N GLY A 22 23.68 -2.64 -15.84
CA GLY A 22 24.97 -2.76 -15.19
C GLY A 22 24.95 -2.44 -13.70
N SER A 23 23.80 -2.49 -13.05
CA SER A 23 23.67 -2.35 -11.60
C SER A 23 24.47 -3.44 -10.86
N LYS A 24 24.94 -3.12 -9.66
CA LYS A 24 25.60 -4.12 -8.79
C LYS A 24 24.63 -5.08 -8.11
N THR A 25 23.36 -4.79 -8.17
CA THR A 25 22.29 -5.61 -7.61
C THR A 25 21.36 -6.07 -8.74
N GLY A 26 21.02 -7.34 -8.74
CA GLY A 26 20.06 -7.90 -9.68
C GLY A 26 18.63 -7.55 -9.34
N GLY A 27 17.73 -7.75 -10.32
CA GLY A 27 16.30 -7.59 -10.17
C GLY A 27 15.60 -8.84 -9.63
N ILE A 28 14.32 -8.69 -9.38
CA ILE A 28 13.40 -9.79 -9.10
C ILE A 28 12.20 -9.68 -10.04
N LEU A 29 11.62 -10.84 -10.38
CA LEU A 29 10.47 -10.90 -11.29
C LEU A 29 9.32 -11.64 -10.63
N THR A 30 8.11 -11.16 -10.82
CA THR A 30 6.90 -11.86 -10.39
C THR A 30 6.17 -12.43 -11.60
N PHE A 31 5.52 -13.57 -11.43
CA PHE A 31 4.70 -14.21 -12.45
C PHE A 31 3.54 -14.97 -11.83
N SER A 32 2.55 -15.30 -12.65
CA SER A 32 1.38 -16.07 -12.23
C SER A 32 1.47 -17.50 -12.75
N THR A 33 0.98 -18.45 -11.97
CA THR A 33 0.95 -19.87 -12.29
C THR A 33 -0.25 -20.56 -11.66
N ARG A 34 -0.43 -21.86 -11.99
CA ARG A 34 -1.28 -22.78 -11.24
C ARG A 34 -0.42 -23.58 -10.26
N SER A 35 -0.99 -24.05 -9.16
CA SER A 35 -0.18 -24.68 -8.10
C SER A 35 -0.83 -25.86 -7.35
N SER A 36 -2.11 -26.20 -7.62
CA SER A 36 -2.79 -27.19 -6.76
C SER A 36 -2.31 -28.64 -6.97
N ASP A 37 -1.80 -28.97 -8.14
CA ASP A 37 -1.38 -30.32 -8.53
C ASP A 37 0.05 -30.35 -9.10
N TRP A 38 0.93 -29.49 -8.60
CA TRP A 38 2.34 -29.50 -8.92
C TRP A 38 3.01 -30.83 -8.54
N ALA A 39 4.05 -31.24 -9.32
CA ALA A 39 5.02 -32.19 -8.87
C ALA A 39 6.36 -31.46 -8.64
N ILE A 40 6.80 -31.45 -7.41
CA ILE A 40 8.12 -30.95 -6.98
C ILE A 40 8.90 -32.15 -6.48
N ASN A 41 10.02 -32.44 -7.10
CA ASN A 41 10.88 -33.58 -6.78
C ASN A 41 12.22 -33.09 -6.22
N ASP A 42 12.90 -33.98 -5.51
CA ASP A 42 14.28 -33.75 -5.10
C ASP A 42 15.20 -33.65 -6.33
N TYR A 43 16.12 -32.69 -6.28
CA TYR A 43 17.11 -32.47 -7.31
C TYR A 43 18.51 -32.86 -6.79
N TYR A 44 19.11 -33.87 -7.41
CA TYR A 44 20.42 -34.43 -6.98
C TYR A 44 21.51 -34.31 -8.03
N LYS A 45 21.22 -33.78 -9.22
CA LYS A 45 22.17 -33.70 -10.33
C LYS A 45 22.84 -32.32 -10.39
N GLY A 46 24.15 -32.39 -10.61
CA GLY A 46 24.99 -31.22 -10.85
C GLY A 46 25.45 -30.47 -9.61
N PRO A 47 26.51 -29.68 -9.72
CA PRO A 47 26.92 -28.76 -8.69
C PRO A 47 25.98 -27.57 -8.71
N SER A 48 24.87 -27.63 -7.99
CA SER A 48 24.09 -26.42 -7.75
C SER A 48 24.95 -25.42 -6.98
N LEU A 49 25.24 -24.29 -7.59
CA LEU A 49 25.95 -23.19 -6.94
C LEU A 49 25.18 -22.63 -5.75
N THR A 50 23.89 -22.87 -5.71
CA THR A 50 22.97 -22.38 -4.68
C THR A 50 22.63 -23.44 -3.63
N GLY A 51 22.95 -24.73 -3.88
CA GLY A 51 22.63 -25.84 -2.98
C GLY A 51 21.14 -26.21 -2.93
N TYR A 52 20.32 -25.70 -3.84
CA TYR A 52 18.88 -26.03 -3.89
C TYR A 52 18.66 -27.48 -4.30
N LYS A 53 17.66 -28.11 -3.68
CA LYS A 53 17.41 -29.57 -3.81
C LYS A 53 16.04 -29.88 -4.38
N SER A 54 15.24 -28.91 -4.71
CA SER A 54 13.87 -29.10 -5.19
C SER A 54 13.70 -28.55 -6.59
N ILE A 55 13.09 -29.32 -7.47
CA ILE A 55 12.83 -28.96 -8.87
C ILE A 55 11.37 -29.24 -9.24
N LEU A 56 10.75 -28.35 -9.98
CA LEU A 56 9.44 -28.58 -10.57
C LEU A 56 9.58 -29.55 -11.75
N THR A 57 8.84 -30.66 -11.72
CA THR A 57 8.82 -31.67 -12.77
C THR A 57 7.49 -31.75 -13.50
N LYS A 58 6.45 -31.12 -12.99
CA LYS A 58 5.14 -31.06 -13.61
C LYS A 58 4.42 -29.76 -13.25
N LEU A 59 3.89 -29.08 -14.27
CA LEU A 59 3.03 -27.91 -14.09
C LEU A 59 1.66 -28.29 -13.54
N ALA A 60 1.10 -27.43 -12.71
CA ALA A 60 -0.26 -27.56 -12.21
C ALA A 60 -1.29 -27.09 -13.24
N THR A 61 -2.50 -27.64 -13.15
CA THR A 61 -3.63 -27.28 -14.02
C THR A 61 -4.68 -26.41 -13.31
N THR A 62 -4.66 -26.39 -11.99
CA THR A 62 -5.63 -25.66 -11.15
C THR A 62 -4.94 -24.85 -10.04
N GLY A 63 -5.69 -23.97 -9.38
CA GLY A 63 -5.20 -23.19 -8.24
C GLY A 63 -4.33 -22.00 -8.65
N ALA A 64 -4.94 -20.83 -8.80
CA ALA A 64 -4.20 -19.60 -9.13
C ALA A 64 -3.20 -19.22 -8.02
N HIS A 65 -1.96 -18.90 -8.42
CA HIS A 65 -0.87 -18.58 -7.53
C HIS A 65 0.08 -17.55 -8.17
N ALA A 66 0.76 -16.79 -7.34
CA ALA A 66 1.79 -15.85 -7.76
C ALA A 66 3.11 -16.17 -7.04
N LEU A 67 4.21 -16.09 -7.77
CA LEU A 67 5.55 -16.45 -7.32
C LEU A 67 6.57 -15.38 -7.71
N THR A 68 7.76 -15.48 -7.11
CA THR A 68 8.86 -14.57 -7.38
C THR A 68 10.09 -15.33 -7.86
N ILE A 69 10.62 -14.94 -9.02
CA ILE A 69 11.92 -15.38 -9.53
C ILE A 69 12.98 -14.46 -8.91
N VAL A 70 13.99 -15.05 -8.29
CA VAL A 70 15.07 -14.35 -7.60
C VAL A 70 16.44 -14.62 -8.17
N GLY A 71 16.54 -15.47 -9.18
CA GLY A 71 17.80 -15.84 -9.83
C GLY A 71 17.62 -16.95 -10.86
N TYR A 72 18.73 -17.43 -11.34
CA TYR A 72 18.78 -18.52 -12.32
C TYR A 72 20.05 -19.37 -12.14
N ASP A 73 20.02 -20.59 -12.69
CA ASP A 73 21.16 -21.51 -12.70
C ASP A 73 21.13 -22.31 -14.03
N ASP A 74 22.04 -21.99 -14.94
CA ASP A 74 22.12 -22.60 -16.24
C ASP A 74 22.67 -24.05 -16.22
N THR A 75 23.19 -24.51 -15.08
CA THR A 75 23.77 -25.86 -14.91
C THR A 75 22.72 -26.89 -14.47
N VAL A 76 21.51 -26.44 -14.13
CA VAL A 76 20.42 -27.34 -13.73
C VAL A 76 19.99 -28.20 -14.92
N GLU A 77 19.90 -29.51 -14.73
CA GLU A 77 19.38 -30.46 -15.72
C GLU A 77 17.95 -30.87 -15.35
N SER A 78 17.11 -30.96 -16.35
CA SER A 78 15.72 -31.43 -16.23
C SER A 78 15.38 -32.31 -17.44
N THR A 79 14.26 -33.00 -17.39
CA THR A 79 13.76 -33.79 -18.52
C THR A 79 12.43 -33.22 -18.95
N ASP A 80 12.25 -32.94 -20.23
CA ASP A 80 10.99 -32.53 -20.80
C ASP A 80 10.01 -33.71 -21.00
N ASP A 81 8.80 -33.42 -21.45
CA ASP A 81 7.74 -34.42 -21.63
C ASP A 81 8.06 -35.41 -22.74
N ASP A 82 8.97 -35.10 -23.66
CA ASP A 82 9.45 -35.97 -24.73
C ASP A 82 10.64 -36.83 -24.29
N GLY A 83 11.11 -36.69 -23.06
CA GLY A 83 12.24 -37.42 -22.48
C GLY A 83 13.61 -36.84 -22.82
N ASN A 84 13.69 -35.65 -23.41
CA ASN A 84 14.94 -34.99 -23.72
C ASN A 84 15.51 -34.26 -22.49
N THR A 85 16.84 -34.28 -22.37
CA THR A 85 17.54 -33.49 -21.36
C THR A 85 17.52 -32.03 -21.74
N GLN A 86 17.03 -31.20 -20.83
CA GLN A 86 16.99 -29.75 -20.91
C GLN A 86 17.90 -29.13 -19.87
N HIS A 87 18.43 -27.93 -20.15
CA HIS A 87 19.33 -27.22 -19.26
C HIS A 87 18.79 -25.88 -18.84
N GLY A 88 19.11 -25.51 -17.60
CA GLY A 88 18.80 -24.23 -16.99
C GLY A 88 17.43 -24.15 -16.34
N ALA A 89 17.41 -23.43 -15.24
CA ALA A 89 16.20 -23.17 -14.47
C ALA A 89 16.24 -21.80 -13.78
N PHE A 90 15.07 -21.22 -13.56
CA PHE A 90 14.91 -20.11 -12.62
C PHE A 90 14.89 -20.61 -11.19
N ILE A 91 15.41 -19.77 -10.28
CA ILE A 91 15.29 -19.96 -8.84
C ILE A 91 14.06 -19.20 -8.39
N VAL A 92 13.06 -19.93 -7.88
CA VAL A 92 11.75 -19.38 -7.50
C VAL A 92 11.56 -19.43 -6.01
N VAL A 93 11.01 -18.36 -5.43
CA VAL A 93 10.59 -18.27 -4.04
C VAL A 93 9.06 -18.37 -3.97
N ASN A 94 8.60 -19.23 -3.05
CA ASN A 94 7.20 -19.44 -2.73
C ASN A 94 6.84 -18.76 -1.39
N THR A 95 5.56 -18.47 -1.19
CA THR A 95 5.03 -17.84 0.02
C THR A 95 4.54 -18.81 1.09
N TRP A 96 4.73 -20.12 0.91
CA TRP A 96 4.22 -21.15 1.84
C TRP A 96 5.12 -21.40 3.05
N GLY A 97 6.20 -20.64 3.20
CA GLY A 97 7.11 -20.73 4.35
C GLY A 97 8.33 -21.61 4.07
N SER A 98 9.32 -21.51 4.97
CA SER A 98 10.60 -22.22 4.85
C SER A 98 10.53 -23.72 5.11
N TRP A 99 9.42 -24.22 5.61
CA TRP A 99 9.20 -25.66 5.80
C TRP A 99 8.88 -26.40 4.49
N TRP A 100 8.50 -25.66 3.44
CA TRP A 100 8.11 -26.20 2.15
C TRP A 100 9.32 -26.24 1.20
N ALA A 101 9.44 -27.32 0.40
CA ALA A 101 10.52 -27.54 -0.57
C ALA A 101 11.92 -27.26 0.04
N ASP A 102 12.82 -26.60 -0.66
CA ASP A 102 14.12 -26.21 -0.13
C ASP A 102 14.06 -24.79 0.48
N ASN A 103 13.70 -24.72 1.75
CA ASN A 103 13.53 -23.44 2.48
C ASN A 103 12.62 -22.46 1.75
N GLY A 104 11.51 -22.93 1.18
CA GLY A 104 10.55 -22.14 0.44
C GLY A 104 10.96 -21.84 -1.01
N ARG A 105 11.99 -22.52 -1.54
CA ARG A 105 12.53 -22.29 -2.88
C ARG A 105 12.51 -23.58 -3.71
N PHE A 106 12.54 -23.41 -5.03
CA PHE A 106 12.67 -24.52 -5.98
C PHE A 106 13.20 -24.03 -7.33
N TYR A 107 13.70 -24.98 -8.13
CA TYR A 107 14.05 -24.73 -9.53
C TYR A 107 12.82 -24.85 -10.43
N LEU A 108 12.62 -23.88 -11.31
CA LEU A 108 11.63 -23.88 -12.37
C LEU A 108 12.33 -23.93 -13.71
N PRO A 109 12.41 -25.11 -14.38
CA PRO A 109 13.10 -25.28 -15.64
C PRO A 109 12.64 -24.35 -16.76
N TYR A 110 13.57 -23.85 -17.57
CA TYR A 110 13.27 -22.91 -18.67
C TYR A 110 12.36 -23.50 -19.72
N HIS A 111 12.48 -24.82 -20.00
CA HIS A 111 11.67 -25.48 -21.01
C HIS A 111 10.15 -25.37 -20.75
N PHE A 112 9.71 -25.15 -19.53
CA PHE A 112 8.30 -24.89 -19.25
C PHE A 112 7.81 -23.56 -19.82
N PHE A 113 8.68 -22.61 -20.11
CA PHE A 113 8.34 -21.35 -20.75
C PHE A 113 8.54 -21.40 -22.27
N THR A 114 9.60 -22.04 -22.74
CA THR A 114 9.98 -22.06 -24.17
C THR A 114 9.25 -23.13 -24.96
N ASN A 115 8.88 -24.25 -24.34
CA ASN A 115 8.12 -25.33 -25.01
C ASN A 115 6.61 -25.13 -24.85
N ARG A 116 6.03 -24.23 -25.66
CA ARG A 116 4.61 -23.85 -25.60
C ARG A 116 3.61 -24.93 -25.98
N SER A 117 4.04 -26.05 -26.60
CA SER A 117 3.12 -27.14 -26.93
C SER A 117 2.49 -27.78 -25.70
N ASN A 118 3.14 -27.63 -24.53
CA ASN A 118 2.71 -28.23 -23.27
C ASN A 118 2.26 -27.18 -22.23
N VAL A 119 2.51 -25.89 -22.48
CA VAL A 119 2.05 -24.81 -21.63
C VAL A 119 0.71 -24.34 -22.15
N SER A 120 -0.39 -24.84 -21.60
CA SER A 120 -1.65 -24.13 -21.75
C SER A 120 -1.44 -22.75 -21.15
N GLU A 121 -1.85 -21.67 -21.83
CA GLU A 121 -1.77 -20.28 -21.35
C GLU A 121 -2.34 -20.07 -19.93
N ILE A 122 -3.03 -21.07 -19.43
CA ILE A 122 -3.70 -21.11 -18.14
C ILE A 122 -2.79 -21.61 -17.01
N SER A 123 -1.76 -22.42 -17.31
CA SER A 123 -0.95 -23.10 -16.29
C SER A 123 0.25 -22.27 -15.81
N LEU A 124 0.88 -21.55 -16.71
CA LEU A 124 2.06 -20.73 -16.45
C LEU A 124 2.01 -19.46 -17.32
N SER A 125 2.04 -18.28 -16.70
CA SER A 125 2.15 -17.04 -17.44
C SER A 125 3.57 -16.88 -17.99
N SER A 126 3.70 -16.67 -19.30
CA SER A 126 4.98 -16.28 -19.91
C SER A 126 5.36 -14.83 -19.59
N THR A 127 4.37 -14.00 -19.26
CA THR A 127 4.60 -12.59 -18.91
C THR A 127 5.05 -12.45 -17.46
N MET A 128 6.21 -11.83 -17.28
CA MET A 128 6.82 -11.55 -16.00
C MET A 128 6.86 -10.03 -15.74
N GLN A 129 6.68 -9.65 -14.50
CA GLN A 129 6.71 -8.24 -14.08
C GLN A 129 7.96 -7.98 -13.24
N GLY A 130 8.79 -7.05 -13.68
CA GLY A 130 9.90 -6.53 -12.90
C GLY A 130 9.43 -5.46 -11.92
N CYS A 131 10.19 -5.32 -10.83
CA CYS A 131 9.99 -4.28 -9.84
C CYS A 131 11.31 -3.57 -9.60
N ASP A 132 11.38 -2.33 -10.03
CA ASP A 132 12.53 -1.47 -9.76
C ASP A 132 12.30 -0.70 -8.46
N VAL A 133 13.34 -0.59 -7.67
CA VAL A 133 13.33 0.17 -6.41
C VAL A 133 14.13 1.44 -6.62
N TYR A 134 13.50 2.56 -6.36
CA TYR A 134 14.16 3.87 -6.35
C TYR A 134 13.99 4.56 -5.00
N VAL A 135 14.86 5.50 -4.72
CA VAL A 135 14.73 6.33 -3.52
C VAL A 135 13.52 7.23 -3.69
N HIS A 136 12.55 7.04 -2.83
CA HIS A 136 11.35 7.87 -2.77
C HIS A 136 11.42 8.78 -1.55
N GLU A 137 11.25 10.08 -1.78
CA GLU A 137 11.20 11.09 -0.72
C GLU A 137 9.78 11.61 -0.57
N PRO A 138 9.05 11.17 0.47
CA PRO A 138 7.70 11.64 0.69
C PRO A 138 7.70 13.16 0.97
N LYS A 139 6.76 13.87 0.33
CA LYS A 139 6.56 15.31 0.49
C LYS A 139 5.42 15.61 1.48
N ILE A 140 4.32 14.88 1.34
CA ILE A 140 3.12 15.01 2.19
C ILE A 140 2.68 13.61 2.61
N MET A 141 2.60 13.37 3.91
CA MET A 141 2.16 12.08 4.45
C MET A 141 1.05 12.25 5.47
N PHE A 142 -0.05 11.51 5.28
CA PHE A 142 -1.04 11.32 6.33
C PHE A 142 -0.54 10.30 7.34
N LYS A 143 -0.77 10.57 8.63
CA LYS A 143 -0.57 9.62 9.73
C LYS A 143 -1.91 9.37 10.39
N ILE A 144 -2.32 8.12 10.44
CA ILE A 144 -3.64 7.71 10.88
C ILE A 144 -3.50 6.60 11.91
N ARG A 145 -4.26 6.69 13.01
CA ARG A 145 -4.38 5.61 14.00
C ARG A 145 -5.83 5.25 14.19
N VAL A 146 -6.13 3.98 13.98
CA VAL A 146 -7.48 3.43 14.07
C VAL A 146 -7.46 2.25 15.02
N ASN A 147 -8.42 2.23 15.94
CA ASN A 147 -8.76 1.07 16.76
C ASN A 147 -10.05 0.48 16.21
N TYR A 148 -10.01 -0.71 15.62
CA TYR A 148 -11.17 -1.32 15.00
C TYR A 148 -11.11 -2.85 15.00
N SER A 149 -12.25 -3.49 15.22
CA SER A 149 -12.33 -4.95 15.42
C SER A 149 -12.35 -5.76 14.12
N SER A 150 -12.68 -5.14 12.96
CA SER A 150 -12.75 -5.83 11.66
C SER A 150 -12.29 -4.92 10.53
N ARG A 151 -11.07 -5.13 9.98
CA ARG A 151 -10.56 -4.32 8.85
C ARG A 151 -11.40 -4.48 7.59
N ASN A 152 -12.11 -5.59 7.44
CA ASN A 152 -12.93 -5.85 6.26
C ASN A 152 -14.09 -4.84 6.10
N ASP A 153 -14.48 -4.18 7.18
CA ASP A 153 -15.55 -3.18 7.20
C ASP A 153 -15.08 -1.80 6.75
N LEU A 154 -13.78 -1.52 6.76
CA LEU A 154 -13.25 -0.18 6.59
C LEU A 154 -12.75 0.09 5.18
N ARG A 155 -13.09 1.25 4.65
CA ARG A 155 -12.50 1.85 3.45
C ARG A 155 -12.12 3.29 3.75
N LEU A 156 -10.94 3.70 3.29
CA LEU A 156 -10.42 5.04 3.49
C LEU A 156 -10.32 5.76 2.16
N THR A 157 -10.73 7.02 2.16
CA THR A 157 -10.44 7.98 1.11
C THR A 157 -9.84 9.23 1.73
N TYR A 158 -8.93 9.88 1.04
CA TYR A 158 -8.18 11.01 1.57
C TYR A 158 -7.88 12.03 0.46
N GLY A 159 -7.61 13.26 0.85
CA GLY A 159 -7.30 14.32 -0.09
C GLY A 159 -6.94 15.63 0.59
N ALA A 160 -6.61 16.61 -0.22
CA ALA A 160 -6.25 17.95 0.25
C ALA A 160 -6.82 19.03 -0.65
N ALA A 161 -7.02 20.22 -0.09
CA ALA A 161 -7.47 21.41 -0.81
C ALA A 161 -6.54 22.60 -0.56
N PRO A 162 -6.28 23.43 -1.58
CA PRO A 162 -5.53 24.67 -1.39
C PRO A 162 -6.19 25.64 -0.42
N ASN A 163 -7.52 25.76 -0.50
CA ASN A 163 -8.28 26.64 0.37
C ASN A 163 -8.41 26.03 1.79
N PRO A 164 -7.90 26.70 2.83
CA PRO A 164 -8.00 26.22 4.21
C PRO A 164 -9.43 26.18 4.75
N TYR A 165 -10.35 26.86 4.09
CA TYR A 165 -11.79 26.92 4.44
C TYR A 165 -12.65 26.03 3.55
N ALA A 166 -12.06 25.19 2.71
CA ALA A 166 -12.81 24.27 1.86
C ALA A 166 -13.74 23.38 2.70
N LEU A 167 -15.02 23.34 2.35
CA LEU A 167 -16.05 22.59 3.08
C LEU A 167 -16.23 21.17 2.56
N SER A 168 -15.80 20.92 1.31
CA SER A 168 -15.95 19.64 0.64
C SER A 168 -14.62 19.09 0.15
N THR A 169 -14.59 17.79 -0.08
CA THR A 169 -13.48 17.08 -0.68
C THR A 169 -13.19 17.57 -2.11
N PRO A 170 -11.94 17.85 -2.43
CA PRO A 170 -11.56 18.22 -3.80
C PRO A 170 -11.58 17.01 -4.74
N ASN A 171 -11.53 17.28 -6.05
CA ASN A 171 -11.56 16.26 -7.11
C ASN A 171 -10.38 15.25 -7.07
N ASN A 172 -9.31 15.57 -6.37
CA ASN A 172 -8.13 14.71 -6.21
C ASN A 172 -8.21 13.80 -4.98
N TYR A 173 -9.41 13.47 -4.53
CA TYR A 173 -9.64 12.60 -3.40
C TYR A 173 -9.41 11.14 -3.76
N ASN A 174 -8.39 10.52 -3.20
CA ASN A 174 -7.97 9.18 -3.57
C ASN A 174 -8.49 8.12 -2.59
N SER A 175 -8.75 6.93 -3.13
CA SER A 175 -9.22 5.78 -2.36
C SER A 175 -8.05 4.85 -2.05
N ILE A 176 -8.02 4.34 -0.83
CA ILE A 176 -7.07 3.35 -0.37
C ILE A 176 -7.82 2.17 0.26
N ILE A 177 -7.45 0.97 -0.12
CA ILE A 177 -8.10 -0.28 0.31
C ILE A 177 -7.29 -1.07 1.35
N VAL A 178 -6.13 -0.55 1.77
CA VAL A 178 -5.23 -1.24 2.72
C VAL A 178 -5.94 -1.64 4.01
N ALA A 179 -6.89 -0.82 4.46
CA ALA A 179 -7.63 -1.10 5.69
C ALA A 179 -8.48 -2.37 5.63
N ASN A 180 -9.02 -2.74 4.46
CA ASN A 180 -9.89 -3.90 4.30
C ASN A 180 -9.19 -5.17 3.77
N GLN A 181 -7.88 -5.18 3.70
CA GLN A 181 -7.12 -6.36 3.30
C GLN A 181 -6.94 -7.34 4.46
N GLY A 182 -6.86 -8.63 4.12
CA GLY A 182 -6.66 -9.70 5.09
C GLY A 182 -7.95 -10.22 5.74
N GLY A 183 -9.12 -9.78 5.29
CA GLY A 183 -10.42 -10.32 5.74
C GLY A 183 -10.89 -9.75 7.08
N ASP A 184 -11.69 -10.56 7.80
CA ASP A 184 -12.34 -10.18 9.04
C ASP A 184 -11.40 -10.33 10.25
N HIS A 185 -10.38 -9.48 10.29
CA HIS A 185 -9.40 -9.41 11.37
C HIS A 185 -9.38 -8.01 11.99
N ALA A 186 -9.11 -7.96 13.29
CA ALA A 186 -8.91 -6.69 13.97
C ALA A 186 -7.72 -5.92 13.38
N MET A 187 -7.78 -4.59 13.44
CA MET A 187 -6.61 -3.75 13.21
C MET A 187 -5.55 -4.14 14.23
N THR A 188 -4.37 -4.54 13.75
CA THR A 188 -3.26 -4.96 14.61
C THR A 188 -1.98 -4.39 14.03
N GLY A 189 -1.19 -3.77 14.88
CA GLY A 189 0.06 -3.15 14.52
C GLY A 189 0.91 -2.88 15.73
N SER A 190 1.85 -1.96 15.62
CA SER A 190 2.58 -1.42 16.74
C SER A 190 2.24 0.05 16.94
N TYR A 191 2.32 0.48 18.19
CA TYR A 191 2.23 1.86 18.60
C TYR A 191 3.34 2.13 19.63
N GLY A 192 4.30 2.97 19.28
CA GLY A 192 5.56 3.01 19.99
C GLY A 192 6.29 1.68 19.89
N ASP A 193 6.82 1.19 21.00
CA ASP A 193 7.58 -0.07 21.08
C ASP A 193 6.71 -1.30 21.37
N GLU A 194 5.39 -1.12 21.50
CA GLU A 194 4.46 -2.20 21.86
C GLU A 194 3.58 -2.63 20.70
N ALA A 195 3.45 -3.95 20.51
CA ALA A 195 2.43 -4.53 19.63
C ALA A 195 1.05 -4.40 20.28
N THR A 196 0.09 -3.86 19.54
CA THR A 196 -1.27 -3.61 20.02
C THR A 196 -2.29 -4.41 19.24
N LYS A 197 -3.22 -5.08 19.95
CA LYS A 197 -4.40 -5.69 19.33
C LYS A 197 -5.47 -4.62 19.13
N GLY A 198 -6.08 -4.63 17.94
CA GLY A 198 -7.17 -3.73 17.60
C GLY A 198 -6.73 -2.34 17.15
N ILE A 199 -5.49 -1.94 17.41
CA ILE A 199 -4.96 -0.63 17.04
C ILE A 199 -3.90 -0.77 15.96
N MET A 200 -4.04 0.00 14.89
CA MET A 200 -3.03 0.13 13.85
C MET A 200 -2.75 1.61 13.60
N GLU A 201 -1.46 1.98 13.66
CA GLU A 201 -0.97 3.26 13.17
C GLU A 201 -0.29 3.05 11.82
N PHE A 202 -0.62 3.86 10.82
CA PHE A 202 -0.06 3.75 9.49
C PHE A 202 0.04 5.11 8.80
N GLY A 203 0.94 5.19 7.82
CA GLY A 203 1.12 6.34 6.95
C GLY A 203 0.48 6.11 5.58
N ILE A 204 0.04 7.20 4.96
CA ILE A 204 -0.38 7.24 3.57
C ILE A 204 0.38 8.35 2.88
N ASP A 205 1.14 8.01 1.87
CA ASP A 205 1.86 8.97 1.06
C ASP A 205 0.91 9.67 0.08
N TYR A 206 0.92 11.01 0.10
CA TYR A 206 0.12 11.84 -0.77
C TYR A 206 0.96 12.50 -1.89
N THR A 207 2.25 12.23 -1.92
CA THR A 207 3.22 12.90 -2.82
C THR A 207 2.83 12.79 -4.28
N ASP A 208 2.49 11.59 -4.75
CA ASP A 208 2.11 11.34 -6.14
C ASP A 208 0.74 11.94 -6.53
N HIS A 209 -0.02 12.39 -5.55
CA HIS A 209 -1.32 13.03 -5.75
C HIS A 209 -1.26 14.55 -5.66
N MET A 210 -0.08 15.11 -5.44
CA MET A 210 0.13 16.55 -5.44
C MET A 210 0.01 17.10 -6.87
N THR A 211 -0.65 18.23 -7.00
CA THR A 211 -0.80 18.91 -8.31
C THR A 211 0.51 19.50 -8.84
N SER A 212 1.45 19.78 -7.94
CA SER A 212 2.83 20.16 -8.22
C SER A 212 3.64 20.08 -6.92
N GLU A 213 4.97 20.07 -7.02
CA GLU A 213 5.84 20.09 -5.83
C GLU A 213 5.63 21.33 -4.96
N ASN A 214 5.26 22.45 -5.57
CA ASN A 214 5.01 23.72 -4.90
C ASN A 214 3.52 23.93 -4.52
N ALA A 215 2.66 22.92 -4.70
CA ALA A 215 1.26 23.04 -4.40
C ALA A 215 1.04 23.37 -2.92
N GLN A 216 0.26 24.43 -2.68
CA GLN A 216 -0.12 24.83 -1.33
C GLN A 216 -1.40 24.09 -0.94
N TYR A 217 -1.39 23.47 0.23
CA TYR A 217 -2.56 22.80 0.80
C TYR A 217 -2.92 23.47 2.13
N GLY A 218 -4.12 24.00 2.18
CA GLY A 218 -4.65 24.67 3.38
C GLY A 218 -5.53 23.77 4.23
N ARG A 219 -6.08 22.68 3.65
CA ARG A 219 -6.97 21.77 4.35
C ARG A 219 -6.80 20.34 3.88
N TYR A 220 -6.83 19.42 4.84
CA TYR A 220 -6.74 17.98 4.61
C TYR A 220 -8.04 17.29 5.01
N PHE A 221 -8.36 16.21 4.30
CA PHE A 221 -9.59 15.45 4.45
C PHE A 221 -9.27 13.96 4.57
N LEU A 222 -9.98 13.29 5.46
CA LEU A 222 -10.03 11.84 5.57
C LEU A 222 -11.49 11.42 5.71
N ASN A 223 -11.93 10.47 4.89
CA ASN A 223 -13.20 9.80 5.07
C ASN A 223 -12.95 8.32 5.35
N ILE A 224 -13.48 7.82 6.45
CA ILE A 224 -13.51 6.40 6.78
C ILE A 224 -14.92 5.91 6.61
N VAL A 225 -15.15 5.11 5.57
CA VAL A 225 -16.43 4.45 5.34
C VAL A 225 -16.43 3.14 6.10
N ARG A 226 -17.34 3.01 7.06
CA ARG A 226 -17.65 1.77 7.73
C ARG A 226 -18.81 1.09 7.01
N SER A 227 -18.56 -0.09 6.45
CA SER A 227 -19.60 -0.91 5.80
C SER A 227 -19.84 -2.17 6.62
N GLN A 228 -21.08 -2.66 6.64
CA GLN A 228 -21.38 -3.98 7.17
C GLN A 228 -21.06 -5.05 6.13
N ARG A 229 -19.88 -5.65 6.22
CA ARG A 229 -19.46 -6.76 5.35
C ARG A 229 -19.17 -8.02 6.17
N GLY A 230 -20.08 -8.45 7.00
CA GLY A 230 -19.88 -9.58 7.91
C GLY A 230 -20.38 -9.27 9.31
N LYS A 231 -19.67 -9.72 10.35
CA LYS A 231 -19.97 -9.28 11.72
C LYS A 231 -19.72 -7.79 11.83
N ALA A 232 -20.70 -7.05 12.34
CA ALA A 232 -20.57 -5.61 12.57
C ALA A 232 -19.35 -5.35 13.46
N GLY A 233 -18.30 -4.78 12.86
CA GLY A 233 -17.16 -4.30 13.61
C GLY A 233 -17.49 -3.01 14.34
N GLU A 234 -16.72 -2.69 15.37
CA GLU A 234 -16.80 -1.43 16.12
C GLU A 234 -15.40 -0.89 16.42
N GLY A 235 -15.30 0.40 16.62
CA GLY A 235 -14.06 1.04 17.00
C GLY A 235 -14.05 2.55 16.77
N THR A 236 -12.87 3.10 16.90
CA THR A 236 -12.62 4.55 16.94
C THR A 236 -11.48 4.94 16.02
N ILE A 237 -11.46 6.20 15.61
CA ILE A 237 -10.24 6.84 15.14
C ILE A 237 -9.60 7.58 16.32
N ASP A 238 -8.29 7.35 16.52
CA ASP A 238 -7.58 7.85 17.67
C ASP A 238 -6.56 8.93 17.31
N TYR A 239 -6.11 8.98 16.06
CA TYR A 239 -5.16 9.97 15.60
C TYR A 239 -5.28 10.23 14.09
N LEU A 240 -5.11 11.49 13.73
CA LEU A 240 -4.98 11.94 12.35
C LEU A 240 -4.07 13.17 12.32
N SER A 241 -3.03 13.11 11.54
CA SER A 241 -2.18 14.25 11.21
C SER A 241 -1.68 14.17 9.78
N VAL A 242 -1.07 15.24 9.32
CA VAL A 242 -0.31 15.29 8.08
C VAL A 242 1.06 15.87 8.36
N TYR A 243 2.09 15.18 7.87
CA TYR A 243 3.46 15.67 7.83
C TYR A 243 3.72 16.33 6.48
N ASP A 244 4.24 17.54 6.51
CA ASP A 244 4.80 18.25 5.35
C ASP A 244 6.32 18.23 5.46
N TYR A 245 6.98 17.49 4.57
CA TYR A 245 8.43 17.31 4.52
C TYR A 245 9.13 18.28 3.56
N ARG A 246 8.42 19.18 2.88
CA ARG A 246 8.96 20.05 1.85
C ARG A 246 9.85 21.18 2.39
N GLY A 247 9.75 21.49 3.66
CA GLY A 247 10.58 22.48 4.32
C GLY A 247 11.91 21.91 4.80
N SER A 248 12.76 22.75 5.36
CA SER A 248 14.04 22.36 5.97
C SER A 248 13.87 21.43 7.18
N LYS A 249 12.68 21.39 7.77
CA LYS A 249 12.28 20.47 8.83
C LYS A 249 10.83 20.05 8.57
N PRO A 250 10.49 18.78 8.85
CA PRO A 250 9.10 18.33 8.77
C PRO A 250 8.19 19.14 9.69
N VAL A 251 7.02 19.50 9.19
CA VAL A 251 5.96 20.15 9.97
C VAL A 251 4.78 19.21 10.09
N GLU A 252 4.35 18.94 11.31
CA GLU A 252 3.17 18.13 11.58
C GLU A 252 1.94 19.03 11.84
N TYR A 253 0.91 18.79 11.05
CA TYR A 253 -0.42 19.40 11.23
C TYR A 253 -1.37 18.37 11.82
N VAL A 254 -1.76 18.55 13.06
CA VAL A 254 -2.58 17.58 13.81
C VAL A 254 -4.05 17.94 13.77
N CYS A 255 -4.90 16.96 13.44
CA CYS A 255 -6.35 17.03 13.59
C CYS A 255 -6.72 16.95 15.08
N ARG A 256 -7.08 18.07 15.68
CA ARG A 256 -7.48 18.13 17.09
C ARG A 256 -8.87 17.53 17.27
N ASN A 257 -9.16 17.06 18.50
CA ASN A 257 -10.47 16.52 18.89
C ASN A 257 -10.93 15.28 18.11
N ILE A 258 -9.97 14.47 17.63
CA ILE A 258 -10.28 13.23 16.91
C ILE A 258 -10.19 11.98 17.79
N LYS A 259 -9.38 12.03 18.86
CA LYS A 259 -9.09 10.88 19.70
C LYS A 259 -10.36 10.26 20.28
N GLY A 260 -10.55 8.97 20.04
CA GLY A 260 -11.66 8.18 20.56
C GLY A 260 -13.00 8.45 19.87
N LYS A 261 -13.01 9.11 18.70
CA LYS A 261 -14.27 9.26 17.94
C LYS A 261 -14.71 7.92 17.37
N THR A 262 -15.90 7.49 17.78
CA THR A 262 -16.53 6.27 17.30
C THR A 262 -16.80 6.35 15.80
N LEU A 263 -16.42 5.32 15.06
CA LEU A 263 -16.75 5.17 13.65
C LEU A 263 -18.18 4.68 13.50
N GLN A 264 -19.05 5.54 12.99
CA GLN A 264 -20.44 5.21 12.72
C GLN A 264 -20.59 4.42 11.42
N LEU A 265 -21.70 3.70 11.26
CA LEU A 265 -22.04 3.05 10.00
C LEU A 265 -22.17 4.10 8.88
N GLY A 266 -21.59 3.84 7.72
CA GLY A 266 -21.50 4.79 6.61
C GLY A 266 -20.25 5.66 6.68
N SER A 267 -20.33 6.88 6.15
CA SER A 267 -19.21 7.82 6.02
C SER A 267 -18.91 8.56 7.30
N ASN A 268 -17.63 8.54 7.70
CA ASN A 268 -17.10 9.31 8.82
C ASN A 268 -16.08 10.31 8.26
N ASN A 269 -16.48 11.56 8.14
CA ASN A 269 -15.69 12.62 7.53
C ASN A 269 -14.91 13.39 8.57
N PHE A 270 -13.60 13.48 8.38
CA PHE A 270 -12.67 14.25 9.19
C PHE A 270 -11.95 15.26 8.31
N SER A 271 -11.79 16.47 8.80
CA SER A 271 -10.99 17.46 8.10
C SER A 271 -10.38 18.46 9.08
N PHE A 272 -9.22 18.98 8.71
CA PHE A 272 -8.52 20.00 9.50
C PHE A 272 -7.70 20.90 8.60
N SER A 273 -7.43 22.11 9.09
CA SER A 273 -6.68 23.13 8.37
C SER A 273 -5.23 23.19 8.84
N THR A 274 -4.33 23.53 7.93
CA THR A 274 -2.92 23.84 8.22
C THR A 274 -2.71 25.22 8.81
N LEU A 275 -3.76 26.01 8.98
CA LEU A 275 -3.65 27.30 9.63
C LEU A 275 -3.12 27.10 11.05
N HIS A 276 -2.08 27.86 11.39
CA HIS A 276 -1.44 27.82 12.71
C HIS A 276 -2.47 27.96 13.84
N PRO A 277 -2.17 27.38 15.04
CA PRO A 277 -2.94 27.68 16.25
C PRO A 277 -2.94 29.19 16.49
N GLY A 278 -4.00 29.87 16.14
CA GLY A 278 -4.08 31.33 16.12
C GLY A 278 -4.77 31.86 14.88
N HIS A 279 -4.77 31.13 13.78
CA HIS A 279 -5.72 31.34 12.69
C HIS A 279 -7.00 30.55 12.96
N PHE A 280 -8.11 31.08 12.50
CA PHE A 280 -9.41 30.39 12.56
C PHE A 280 -9.25 28.98 11.98
N SER A 281 -9.24 27.97 12.81
CA SER A 281 -9.36 26.60 12.32
C SER A 281 -10.84 26.25 12.28
N ALA A 282 -11.28 25.55 11.25
CA ALA A 282 -12.64 25.05 11.18
C ALA A 282 -12.96 24.04 12.31
N SER A 283 -11.96 23.48 12.97
CA SER A 283 -12.15 22.73 14.21
C SER A 283 -12.58 23.61 15.39
N ASN A 284 -12.29 24.91 15.33
CA ASN A 284 -12.83 25.90 16.26
C ASN A 284 -14.18 26.48 15.78
N CYS A 285 -14.55 26.19 14.53
CA CYS A 285 -15.87 26.52 13.97
C CYS A 285 -16.94 25.46 14.29
N SER A 286 -16.68 24.51 15.14
CA SER A 286 -17.74 23.69 15.76
C SER A 286 -18.74 24.54 16.60
N ALA A 287 -18.46 25.83 16.75
CA ALA A 287 -19.39 26.81 17.32
C ALA A 287 -20.28 27.50 16.28
N LEU A 288 -20.00 27.37 14.99
CA LEU A 288 -20.96 27.60 13.93
C LEU A 288 -21.90 26.41 13.95
N ASP A 289 -23.18 26.60 14.19
CA ASP A 289 -24.13 25.54 13.91
C ASP A 289 -24.04 25.19 12.42
N GLU A 290 -24.58 24.04 12.05
CA GLU A 290 -24.55 23.55 10.68
C GLU A 290 -25.14 24.51 9.64
N ARG A 291 -25.76 25.59 10.09
CA ARG A 291 -26.39 26.67 9.32
C ARG A 291 -25.59 27.97 9.31
N GLY A 292 -24.38 27.98 9.93
CA GLY A 292 -23.56 29.20 9.97
C GLY A 292 -24.06 30.31 10.89
N ASN A 293 -24.95 29.99 11.83
CA ASN A 293 -25.56 30.97 12.70
C ASN A 293 -24.59 31.44 13.81
N VAL A 294 -24.09 32.66 13.69
CA VAL A 294 -23.08 33.28 14.57
C VAL A 294 -23.61 34.37 15.51
N SER A 295 -24.89 34.64 15.43
CA SER A 295 -25.49 35.75 16.19
C SER A 295 -25.37 35.56 17.70
N GLY A 296 -24.92 36.57 18.39
CA GLY A 296 -24.84 36.63 19.86
C GLY A 296 -23.61 35.90 20.46
N LYS A 297 -22.77 35.22 19.69
CA LYS A 297 -21.56 34.56 20.20
C LYS A 297 -20.36 35.49 20.18
N THR A 298 -19.49 35.30 21.17
CA THR A 298 -18.21 36.00 21.25
C THR A 298 -17.09 35.04 20.94
N TYR A 299 -16.26 35.40 19.98
CA TYR A 299 -15.08 34.63 19.57
C TYR A 299 -13.81 35.34 20.06
N VAL A 300 -12.86 34.54 20.53
CA VAL A 300 -11.53 35.05 20.87
C VAL A 300 -10.59 34.56 19.75
N VAL A 301 -10.06 35.52 19.01
CA VAL A 301 -9.16 35.26 17.89
C VAL A 301 -7.75 35.67 18.26
N ARG A 302 -6.77 34.81 18.06
CA ARG A 302 -5.36 35.19 18.18
C ARG A 302 -4.85 35.51 16.76
N THR A 303 -4.37 36.72 16.57
CA THR A 303 -3.78 37.14 15.30
C THR A 303 -2.42 36.51 15.08
N ALA A 304 -1.91 36.51 13.84
CA ALA A 304 -0.60 36.00 13.47
C ALA A 304 0.54 36.62 14.30
N ASN A 305 0.38 37.83 14.77
CA ASN A 305 1.34 38.57 15.60
C ASN A 305 1.18 38.26 17.11
N GLY A 306 0.37 37.27 17.47
CA GLY A 306 0.15 36.89 18.87
C GLY A 306 -0.85 37.76 19.64
N HIS A 307 -1.42 38.79 19.04
CA HIS A 307 -2.47 39.62 19.66
C HIS A 307 -3.77 38.83 19.81
N ILE A 308 -4.50 39.10 20.87
CA ILE A 308 -5.81 38.50 21.11
C ILE A 308 -6.88 39.56 20.77
N ALA A 309 -7.76 39.20 19.83
CA ALA A 309 -8.92 40.00 19.47
C ALA A 309 -10.19 39.28 19.90
N LYS A 310 -11.15 40.05 20.34
CA LYS A 310 -12.49 39.60 20.74
C LYS A 310 -13.47 40.04 19.69
N LEU A 311 -14.09 39.09 18.97
CA LEU A 311 -15.09 39.36 17.96
C LEU A 311 -16.47 39.01 18.51
N LYS A 312 -17.37 39.95 18.50
CA LYS A 312 -18.77 39.72 18.84
C LYS A 312 -19.62 40.07 17.62
N PHE A 313 -20.32 39.10 17.11
CA PHE A 313 -21.26 39.32 16.02
C PHE A 313 -22.61 39.73 16.59
N SER A 314 -23.07 40.88 16.17
CA SER A 314 -24.42 41.42 16.51
C SER A 314 -25.15 41.65 15.19
N GLY A 315 -26.06 40.78 14.84
CA GLY A 315 -26.89 40.89 13.64
C GLY A 315 -27.81 39.69 13.46
N SER A 316 -28.87 39.84 12.69
CA SER A 316 -29.73 38.74 12.32
C SER A 316 -29.08 37.86 11.25
N SER A 317 -29.38 36.56 11.23
CA SER A 317 -28.83 35.54 10.38
C SER A 317 -29.05 35.69 8.87
N ASP A 318 -29.67 36.79 8.43
CA ASP A 318 -30.15 36.94 7.07
C ASP A 318 -29.23 37.78 6.16
N ASN A 319 -28.04 38.15 6.65
CA ASN A 319 -27.12 39.05 5.92
C ASN A 319 -25.63 38.70 6.11
N ILE A 320 -25.28 37.43 6.02
CA ILE A 320 -23.86 37.04 5.82
C ILE A 320 -23.77 36.04 4.68
#